data_a537a00285fa6130c352ac4fa14d7a56
#
_entry.id   a537a00285fa6130c352ac4fa14d7a56
#
_cell.length_a   1.000
_cell.length_b   1.000
_cell.length_c   1.000
_cell.angle_alpha   90.00
_cell.angle_beta   90.00
_cell.angle_gamma   90.00
#
_symmetry.space_group_name_H-M   'P 1'
#
loop_
_entity.id
_entity.type
_entity.pdbx_description
1 polymer ?
#
loop_
_entity_poly.entity_id
_entity_poly.type
_entity_poly.pdbx_seq_one_letter_code
_entity_poly.pdbx_strand_id
1 'polypeptide(L)'
;MDLLSIQVIRDTGTQLHCRCPFCADRKAHLNVKLDKNVFRCNRCGEGGGVLHLYAAATNISMAAAYEELCRIFQSGEDIRRRKLNDTPRNQKIVTPEAELAPSNIRDNTYRNLLSLLTLGSMHRESLLMRGLSGDAIDQLGYRTTPAVRSGRIVAELLERGCELEGVPGFYRDHETGSWKLDIRASGIMIPDRNMIGEIEAIQIRLDRPYKSKFNNLTSVDKYYGTTASCCPHFAGPHDSDAVYLTEGVMKADIAQHLSNALGQPRCFVGLTGVGNINQFRRLLKELATVHINRIIVAFDMDALINENVRNARHRVLQEGSDAGFEMTPIAWDEKYKGIDDLLLSFKEARAS
;
A
#
# COMPACT_ATOMS: atom_id res chain seq x y z
N MET A 1 8.73 27.11 -13.89
CA MET A 1 9.81 26.56 -13.06
C MET A 1 10.67 27.68 -12.50
N ASP A 2 10.91 28.73 -13.26
CA ASP A 2 11.74 29.88 -12.84
C ASP A 2 11.22 30.60 -11.58
N LEU A 3 9.90 30.83 -11.49
CA LEU A 3 9.25 31.42 -10.30
C LEU A 3 9.52 30.67 -8.99
N LEU A 4 9.71 29.36 -9.08
CA LEU A 4 9.93 28.51 -7.90
C LEU A 4 11.39 28.05 -7.76
N SER A 5 12.29 28.55 -8.61
CA SER A 5 13.70 28.13 -8.66
C SER A 5 13.87 26.60 -8.74
N ILE A 6 12.91 25.90 -9.33
CA ILE A 6 12.96 24.45 -9.50
C ILE A 6 13.91 24.13 -10.65
N GLN A 7 14.98 23.39 -10.33
CA GLN A 7 16.00 23.02 -11.31
C GLN A 7 15.45 22.02 -12.34
N VAL A 8 15.38 22.44 -13.59
CA VAL A 8 15.09 21.57 -14.74
C VAL A 8 16.37 20.86 -15.15
N ILE A 9 16.34 19.54 -15.20
CA ILE A 9 17.48 18.69 -15.59
C ILE A 9 17.35 18.27 -17.06
N ARG A 10 16.11 18.03 -17.53
CA ARG A 10 15.85 17.65 -18.91
C ARG A 10 14.53 18.27 -19.37
N ASP A 11 14.53 18.82 -20.56
CA ASP A 11 13.36 19.33 -21.27
C ASP A 11 13.17 18.54 -22.56
N THR A 12 11.95 18.03 -22.79
CA THR A 12 11.58 17.31 -24.02
C THR A 12 10.59 18.09 -24.87
N GLY A 13 10.34 19.37 -24.55
CA GLY A 13 9.34 20.23 -25.20
C GLY A 13 7.91 20.03 -24.70
N THR A 14 7.51 18.82 -24.33
CA THR A 14 6.17 18.49 -23.77
C THR A 14 6.23 18.13 -22.30
N GLN A 15 7.40 17.74 -21.79
CA GLN A 15 7.60 17.31 -20.42
C GLN A 15 8.94 17.80 -19.88
N LEU A 16 8.93 18.32 -18.65
CA LEU A 16 10.12 18.69 -17.90
C LEU A 16 10.42 17.63 -16.84
N HIS A 17 11.69 17.23 -16.72
CA HIS A 17 12.20 16.42 -15.63
C HIS A 17 13.02 17.33 -14.71
N CYS A 18 12.58 17.47 -13.47
CA CYS A 18 13.08 18.45 -12.52
C CYS A 18 13.49 17.80 -11.21
N ARG A 19 14.32 18.49 -10.44
CA ARG A 19 14.51 18.13 -9.04
C ARG A 19 13.27 18.48 -8.23
N CYS A 20 12.83 17.53 -7.42
CA CYS A 20 11.62 17.72 -6.61
C CYS A 20 11.93 18.66 -5.42
N PRO A 21 11.19 19.77 -5.25
CA PRO A 21 11.37 20.65 -4.12
C PRO A 21 10.86 20.05 -2.80
N PHE A 22 10.01 19.02 -2.86
CA PHE A 22 9.34 18.45 -1.71
C PHE A 22 10.10 17.31 -1.03
N CYS A 23 11.03 16.62 -1.70
CA CYS A 23 11.69 15.43 -1.16
C CYS A 23 13.20 15.40 -1.30
N ALA A 24 13.86 16.55 -1.45
CA ALA A 24 15.31 16.67 -1.63
C ALA A 24 15.87 15.71 -2.69
N ASP A 25 15.14 15.51 -3.78
CA ASP A 25 15.48 14.62 -4.87
C ASP A 25 16.74 15.09 -5.63
N ARG A 26 17.69 14.17 -5.83
CA ARG A 26 18.93 14.44 -6.60
C ARG A 26 18.88 13.87 -8.03
N LYS A 27 17.84 13.05 -8.37
CA LYS A 27 17.78 12.31 -9.64
C LYS A 27 16.66 12.76 -10.59
N ALA A 28 16.09 13.98 -10.39
CA ALA A 28 15.04 14.56 -11.25
C ALA A 28 13.77 13.71 -11.39
N HIS A 29 13.22 13.21 -10.26
CA HIS A 29 11.99 12.42 -10.24
C HIS A 29 10.70 13.25 -10.35
N LEU A 30 10.78 14.60 -10.30
CA LEU A 30 9.64 15.47 -10.56
C LEU A 30 9.41 15.59 -12.07
N ASN A 31 8.28 15.09 -12.53
CA ASN A 31 7.85 15.18 -13.93
C ASN A 31 6.74 16.23 -14.04
N VAL A 32 6.90 17.19 -14.97
CA VAL A 32 5.90 18.23 -15.26
C VAL A 32 5.46 18.05 -16.71
N LYS A 33 4.17 17.78 -16.94
CA LYS A 33 3.58 17.70 -18.28
C LYS A 33 3.02 19.06 -18.65
N LEU A 34 3.63 19.70 -19.63
CA LEU A 34 3.29 21.06 -20.05
C LEU A 34 1.93 21.14 -20.75
N ASP A 35 1.61 20.14 -21.56
CA ASP A 35 0.35 20.01 -22.29
C ASP A 35 -0.88 19.83 -21.38
N LYS A 36 -0.66 19.27 -20.20
CA LYS A 36 -1.73 18.96 -19.21
C LYS A 36 -1.71 19.86 -17.98
N ASN A 37 -0.74 20.75 -17.88
CA ASN A 37 -0.53 21.60 -16.69
C ASN A 37 -0.52 20.83 -15.37
N VAL A 38 0.10 19.64 -15.34
CA VAL A 38 0.19 18.80 -14.14
C VAL A 38 1.63 18.40 -13.85
N PHE A 39 1.89 18.15 -12.57
CA PHE A 39 3.17 17.61 -12.13
C PHE A 39 2.99 16.36 -11.28
N ARG A 40 4.04 15.55 -11.20
CA ARG A 40 4.15 14.43 -10.28
C ARG A 40 5.61 14.09 -9.99
N CYS A 41 5.93 13.90 -8.71
CA CYS A 41 7.19 13.31 -8.28
C CYS A 41 7.04 11.79 -8.13
N ASN A 42 7.84 11.01 -8.85
CA ASN A 42 7.83 9.55 -8.77
C ASN A 42 8.49 9.03 -7.48
N ARG A 43 9.20 9.89 -6.73
CA ARG A 43 9.85 9.52 -5.48
C ARG A 43 8.97 9.72 -4.25
N CYS A 44 8.38 10.91 -4.09
CA CYS A 44 7.54 11.21 -2.91
C CYS A 44 6.03 11.11 -3.20
N GLY A 45 5.63 10.90 -4.46
CA GLY A 45 4.24 10.81 -4.85
C GLY A 45 3.51 12.15 -4.96
N GLU A 46 4.15 13.27 -4.57
CA GLU A 46 3.55 14.61 -4.65
C GLU A 46 3.16 14.93 -6.09
N GLY A 47 1.96 15.47 -6.29
CA GLY A 47 1.46 15.75 -7.63
C GLY A 47 0.15 16.52 -7.64
N GLY A 48 -0.09 17.22 -8.75
CA GLY A 48 -1.29 18.06 -8.91
C GLY A 48 -1.19 18.98 -10.11
N GLY A 49 -2.02 20.03 -10.13
CA GLY A 49 -1.96 21.09 -11.13
C GLY A 49 -0.91 22.17 -10.79
N VAL A 50 -0.67 23.09 -11.74
CA VAL A 50 0.31 24.17 -11.58
C VAL A 50 0.07 25.06 -10.35
N LEU A 51 -1.20 25.33 -10.03
CA LEU A 51 -1.56 26.11 -8.86
C LEU A 51 -1.19 25.37 -7.55
N HIS A 52 -1.42 24.05 -7.51
CA HIS A 52 -0.99 23.22 -6.38
C HIS A 52 0.53 23.21 -6.23
N LEU A 53 1.27 23.10 -7.34
CA LEU A 53 2.72 23.17 -7.32
C LEU A 53 3.21 24.47 -6.70
N TYR A 54 2.60 25.59 -7.10
CA TYR A 54 2.96 26.90 -6.58
C TYR A 54 2.63 27.03 -5.08
N ALA A 55 1.41 26.70 -4.70
CA ALA A 55 0.94 26.76 -3.31
C ALA A 55 1.79 25.89 -2.38
N ALA A 56 2.06 24.66 -2.77
CA ALA A 56 2.87 23.72 -1.98
C ALA A 56 4.35 24.13 -1.89
N ALA A 57 4.92 24.65 -2.99
CA ALA A 57 6.33 25.07 -3.01
C ALA A 57 6.56 26.39 -2.25
N THR A 58 5.56 27.27 -2.15
CA THR A 58 5.61 28.54 -1.43
C THR A 58 5.00 28.46 -0.03
N ASN A 59 4.39 27.32 0.31
CA ASN A 59 3.71 27.09 1.59
C ASN A 59 2.58 28.08 1.91
N ILE A 60 1.78 28.41 0.90
CA ILE A 60 0.60 29.28 1.05
C ILE A 60 -0.68 28.52 0.67
N SER A 61 -1.84 29.06 1.03
CA SER A 61 -3.12 28.48 0.63
C SER A 61 -3.33 28.52 -0.89
N MET A 62 -4.18 27.65 -1.44
CA MET A 62 -4.55 27.67 -2.85
C MET A 62 -5.15 29.00 -3.29
N ALA A 63 -5.95 29.65 -2.43
CA ALA A 63 -6.52 30.96 -2.69
C ALA A 63 -5.43 32.05 -2.78
N ALA A 64 -4.52 32.10 -1.81
CA ALA A 64 -3.41 33.04 -1.82
C ALA A 64 -2.46 32.81 -3.03
N ALA A 65 -2.21 31.55 -3.38
CA ALA A 65 -1.41 31.19 -4.56
C ALA A 65 -2.08 31.68 -5.86
N TYR A 66 -3.39 31.58 -5.96
CA TYR A 66 -4.14 32.09 -7.12
C TYR A 66 -4.04 33.61 -7.24
N GLU A 67 -4.28 34.32 -6.14
CA GLU A 67 -4.18 35.80 -6.10
C GLU A 67 -2.76 36.27 -6.45
N GLU A 68 -1.75 35.63 -5.89
CA GLU A 68 -0.35 35.99 -6.16
C GLU A 68 0.05 35.74 -7.62
N LEU A 69 -0.30 34.59 -8.18
CA LEU A 69 -0.05 34.30 -9.58
C LEU A 69 -0.80 35.28 -10.50
N CYS A 70 -2.07 35.58 -10.22
CA CYS A 70 -2.80 36.60 -10.98
C CYS A 70 -2.11 37.96 -10.95
N ARG A 71 -1.60 38.39 -9.79
CA ARG A 71 -0.86 39.65 -9.66
C ARG A 71 0.42 39.65 -10.48
N ILE A 72 1.20 38.55 -10.43
CA ILE A 72 2.45 38.42 -11.18
C ILE A 72 2.18 38.48 -12.69
N PHE A 73 1.14 37.79 -13.18
CA PHE A 73 0.81 37.78 -14.61
C PHE A 73 0.18 39.06 -15.11
N GLN A 74 -0.53 39.81 -14.25
CA GLN A 74 -1.14 41.11 -14.60
C GLN A 74 -0.14 42.26 -14.59
N SER A 75 0.89 42.21 -13.72
CA SER A 75 1.88 43.28 -13.62
C SER A 75 2.90 43.30 -14.76
N GLY A 76 2.97 42.25 -15.59
CA GLY A 76 3.97 42.16 -16.66
C GLY A 76 5.43 42.17 -16.17
N GLU A 77 5.65 42.01 -14.87
CA GLU A 77 6.97 41.94 -14.29
C GLU A 77 7.77 40.76 -14.85
N ASP A 78 8.98 41.08 -15.33
CA ASP A 78 9.90 40.09 -15.88
C ASP A 78 10.28 39.04 -14.82
N ILE A 79 9.71 37.84 -14.97
CA ILE A 79 9.85 36.68 -14.09
C ILE A 79 11.32 36.33 -13.81
N ARG A 80 12.27 36.86 -14.60
CA ARG A 80 13.70 36.55 -14.51
C ARG A 80 14.43 37.24 -13.35
N ARG A 81 13.80 38.14 -12.59
CA ARG A 81 14.49 38.99 -11.60
C ARG A 81 14.13 38.79 -10.13
N ARG A 82 13.12 38.00 -9.75
CA ARG A 82 12.94 37.64 -8.34
C ARG A 82 13.92 36.52 -7.94
N LYS A 83 15.12 36.88 -7.55
CA LYS A 83 15.85 36.07 -6.57
C LYS A 83 14.95 36.00 -5.35
N LEU A 84 14.57 34.79 -4.97
CA LEU A 84 14.03 34.49 -3.64
C LEU A 84 15.09 34.89 -2.62
N ASN A 85 15.10 36.18 -2.26
CA ASN A 85 15.87 36.65 -1.13
C ASN A 85 15.17 36.15 0.11
N ASP A 86 15.81 35.21 0.78
CA ASP A 86 15.67 34.91 2.20
C ASP A 86 14.24 34.76 2.74
N THR A 87 13.38 33.94 2.09
CA THR A 87 12.46 33.19 2.87
C THR A 87 13.28 32.06 3.51
N PRO A 88 13.26 31.88 4.84
CA PRO A 88 13.99 30.78 5.45
C PRO A 88 13.57 29.54 4.68
N ARG A 89 14.56 28.82 4.13
CA ARG A 89 14.33 27.47 3.58
C ARG A 89 13.41 26.82 4.58
N ASN A 90 12.15 26.56 4.15
CA ASN A 90 11.30 25.68 4.89
C ASN A 90 12.15 24.43 5.10
N GLN A 91 12.83 24.40 6.25
CA GLN A 91 13.16 23.13 6.84
C GLN A 91 11.84 22.38 6.64
N LYS A 92 11.82 21.29 5.85
CA LYS A 92 10.81 20.28 6.05
C LYS A 92 10.68 20.30 7.57
N ILE A 93 9.51 20.67 8.08
CA ILE A 93 9.21 20.29 9.44
C ILE A 93 9.38 18.79 9.33
N VAL A 94 10.53 18.28 9.78
CA VAL A 94 10.76 16.86 9.90
C VAL A 94 9.74 16.51 10.95
N THR A 95 8.55 16.13 10.46
CA THR A 95 7.53 15.63 11.34
C THR A 95 8.21 14.44 11.98
N PRO A 96 8.46 14.47 13.30
CA PRO A 96 9.07 13.33 13.94
C PRO A 96 8.23 12.10 13.58
N GLU A 97 8.85 11.17 12.88
CA GLU A 97 8.25 9.87 12.59
C GLU A 97 8.47 8.99 13.82
N ALA A 98 7.43 8.28 14.24
CA ALA A 98 7.58 7.27 15.27
C ALA A 98 8.28 6.05 14.67
N GLU A 99 9.15 5.41 15.46
CA GLU A 99 9.72 4.13 15.13
C GLU A 99 8.60 3.07 15.00
N LEU A 100 8.76 2.12 14.07
CA LEU A 100 7.76 1.07 13.87
C LEU A 100 7.64 0.21 15.14
N ALA A 101 6.44 0.13 15.69
CA ALA A 101 6.16 -0.67 16.86
C ALA A 101 6.42 -2.17 16.62
N PRO A 102 6.82 -2.95 17.63
CA PRO A 102 6.95 -4.41 17.54
C PRO A 102 5.67 -5.08 17.01
N SER A 103 5.81 -6.26 16.40
CA SER A 103 4.70 -6.98 15.76
C SER A 103 3.56 -7.31 16.74
N ASN A 104 3.88 -7.71 17.95
CA ASN A 104 2.90 -8.00 19.01
C ASN A 104 2.08 -6.77 19.43
N ILE A 105 2.67 -5.58 19.46
CA ILE A 105 1.97 -4.31 19.73
C ILE A 105 1.04 -3.97 18.56
N ARG A 106 1.54 -4.11 17.33
CA ARG A 106 0.72 -3.91 16.13
C ARG A 106 -0.45 -4.89 16.07
N ASP A 107 -0.20 -6.17 16.33
CA ASP A 107 -1.23 -7.22 16.36
C ASP A 107 -2.32 -6.91 17.38
N ASN A 108 -1.94 -6.60 18.62
CA ASN A 108 -2.90 -6.25 19.66
C ASN A 108 -3.75 -5.04 19.26
N THR A 109 -3.12 -3.99 18.79
CA THR A 109 -3.81 -2.76 18.40
C THR A 109 -4.73 -2.98 17.19
N TYR A 110 -4.27 -3.71 16.16
CA TYR A 110 -5.09 -3.99 14.98
C TYR A 110 -6.24 -4.97 15.26
N ARG A 111 -6.05 -5.98 16.09
CA ARG A 111 -7.16 -6.85 16.52
C ARG A 111 -8.24 -6.06 17.25
N ASN A 112 -7.84 -5.19 18.17
CA ASN A 112 -8.78 -4.31 18.86
C ASN A 112 -9.46 -3.32 17.90
N LEU A 113 -8.73 -2.70 16.96
CA LEU A 113 -9.30 -1.85 15.93
C LEU A 113 -10.36 -2.59 15.10
N LEU A 114 -10.03 -3.76 14.59
CA LEU A 114 -10.93 -4.57 13.78
C LEU A 114 -12.17 -5.05 14.56
N SER A 115 -12.03 -5.32 15.85
CA SER A 115 -13.15 -5.71 16.71
C SER A 115 -14.21 -4.60 16.91
N LEU A 116 -13.79 -3.35 16.76
CA LEU A 116 -14.68 -2.17 16.84
C LEU A 116 -15.43 -1.88 15.54
N LEU A 117 -15.09 -2.58 14.46
CA LEU A 117 -15.64 -2.35 13.13
C LEU A 117 -16.53 -3.51 12.69
N THR A 118 -17.42 -3.23 11.75
CA THR A 118 -18.29 -4.22 11.11
C THR A 118 -17.96 -4.36 9.63
N LEU A 119 -18.33 -5.49 9.04
CA LEU A 119 -18.26 -5.68 7.60
C LEU A 119 -19.62 -5.32 7.00
N GLY A 120 -19.67 -4.33 6.10
CA GLY A 120 -20.89 -3.92 5.40
C GLY A 120 -21.43 -5.03 4.49
N SER A 121 -22.75 -5.07 4.29
CA SER A 121 -23.44 -6.12 3.51
C SER A 121 -22.89 -6.25 2.09
N MET A 122 -22.68 -5.13 1.37
CA MET A 122 -22.12 -5.15 0.01
C MET A 122 -20.73 -5.77 -0.04
N HIS A 123 -19.88 -5.48 0.96
CA HIS A 123 -18.54 -6.08 1.05
C HIS A 123 -18.64 -7.57 1.35
N ARG A 124 -19.54 -7.98 2.27
CA ARG A 124 -19.77 -9.37 2.59
C ARG A 124 -20.25 -10.15 1.37
N GLU A 125 -21.21 -9.63 0.62
CA GLU A 125 -21.70 -10.23 -0.63
C GLU A 125 -20.58 -10.37 -1.67
N SER A 126 -19.75 -9.33 -1.84
CA SER A 126 -18.61 -9.40 -2.74
C SER A 126 -17.60 -10.49 -2.36
N LEU A 127 -17.42 -10.78 -1.07
CA LEU A 127 -16.53 -11.85 -0.60
C LEU A 127 -17.16 -13.23 -0.77
N LEU A 128 -18.47 -13.35 -0.53
CA LEU A 128 -19.23 -14.60 -0.81
C LEU A 128 -19.17 -14.95 -2.31
N MET A 129 -19.37 -13.98 -3.20
CA MET A 129 -19.25 -14.19 -4.66
C MET A 129 -17.83 -14.65 -5.08
N ARG A 130 -16.81 -14.35 -4.30
CA ARG A 130 -15.44 -14.84 -4.52
C ARG A 130 -15.19 -16.23 -3.92
N GLY A 131 -16.22 -16.88 -3.41
CA GLY A 131 -16.20 -18.26 -2.94
C GLY A 131 -15.86 -18.45 -1.46
N LEU A 132 -15.67 -17.38 -0.67
CA LEU A 132 -15.57 -17.50 0.78
C LEU A 132 -16.91 -17.89 1.39
N SER A 133 -16.89 -18.71 2.44
CA SER A 133 -18.06 -18.95 3.27
C SER A 133 -18.29 -17.83 4.29
N GLY A 134 -19.50 -17.74 4.85
CA GLY A 134 -19.80 -16.77 5.92
C GLY A 134 -18.86 -16.91 7.10
N ASP A 135 -18.61 -18.13 7.54
CA ASP A 135 -17.72 -18.44 8.66
C ASP A 135 -16.26 -18.06 8.35
N ALA A 136 -15.79 -18.33 7.12
CA ALA A 136 -14.45 -17.94 6.71
C ALA A 136 -14.27 -16.41 6.72
N ILE A 137 -15.27 -15.66 6.23
CA ILE A 137 -15.25 -14.19 6.26
C ILE A 137 -15.14 -13.67 7.71
N ASP A 138 -15.87 -14.28 8.62
CA ASP A 138 -15.86 -13.89 10.03
C ASP A 138 -14.52 -14.22 10.71
N GLN A 139 -13.92 -15.38 10.40
CA GLN A 139 -12.61 -15.82 10.89
C GLN A 139 -11.46 -14.97 10.32
N LEU A 140 -11.51 -14.62 9.05
CA LEU A 140 -10.52 -13.75 8.41
C LEU A 140 -10.50 -12.34 9.01
N GLY A 141 -11.61 -11.92 9.62
CA GLY A 141 -11.69 -10.64 10.31
C GLY A 141 -11.69 -9.43 9.39
N TYR A 142 -12.16 -9.58 8.15
CA TYR A 142 -12.31 -8.45 7.23
C TYR A 142 -13.36 -7.48 7.74
N ARG A 143 -13.11 -6.17 7.57
CA ARG A 143 -14.01 -5.11 8.04
C ARG A 143 -14.16 -4.03 6.97
N THR A 144 -15.23 -3.28 7.06
CA THR A 144 -15.41 -2.07 6.26
C THR A 144 -14.73 -0.90 6.96
N THR A 145 -14.04 -0.06 6.22
CA THR A 145 -13.47 1.18 6.75
C THR A 145 -14.58 2.05 7.38
N PRO A 146 -14.35 2.66 8.55
CA PRO A 146 -15.37 3.50 9.19
C PRO A 146 -15.65 4.76 8.37
N ALA A 147 -16.91 5.06 8.13
CA ALA A 147 -17.34 6.22 7.36
C ALA A 147 -17.14 7.56 8.12
N VAL A 148 -17.21 7.54 9.45
CA VAL A 148 -17.08 8.71 10.34
C VAL A 148 -16.62 8.28 11.74
N ARG A 149 -16.07 9.25 12.53
CA ARG A 149 -15.77 9.12 13.97
C ARG A 149 -14.53 8.32 14.33
N SER A 150 -13.43 8.49 13.59
CA SER A 150 -12.13 7.94 13.98
C SER A 150 -11.72 8.33 15.42
N GLY A 151 -12.13 9.49 15.92
CA GLY A 151 -11.86 9.91 17.29
C GLY A 151 -12.46 9.01 18.38
N ARG A 152 -13.70 8.49 18.17
CA ARG A 152 -14.32 7.55 19.12
C ARG A 152 -13.60 6.18 19.11
N ILE A 153 -13.17 5.73 17.93
CA ILE A 153 -12.40 4.50 17.80
C ILE A 153 -11.08 4.63 18.56
N VAL A 154 -10.38 5.74 18.38
CA VAL A 154 -9.11 6.03 19.07
C VAL A 154 -9.31 6.07 20.58
N ALA A 155 -10.35 6.74 21.08
CA ALA A 155 -10.66 6.78 22.50
C ALA A 155 -10.89 5.37 23.09
N GLU A 156 -11.71 4.56 22.42
CA GLU A 156 -11.98 3.18 22.82
C GLU A 156 -10.71 2.30 22.84
N LEU A 157 -9.82 2.47 21.83
CA LEU A 157 -8.54 1.75 21.79
C LEU A 157 -7.65 2.11 22.99
N LEU A 158 -7.58 3.40 23.33
CA LEU A 158 -6.82 3.87 24.49
C LEU A 158 -7.42 3.36 25.81
N GLU A 159 -8.74 3.33 25.96
CA GLU A 159 -9.44 2.76 27.12
C GLU A 159 -9.16 1.26 27.28
N ARG A 160 -8.96 0.52 26.16
CA ARG A 160 -8.53 -0.88 26.15
C ARG A 160 -7.04 -1.08 26.41
N GLY A 161 -6.28 -0.01 26.64
CA GLY A 161 -4.84 -0.07 26.88
C GLY A 161 -4.01 -0.35 25.63
N CYS A 162 -4.53 -0.08 24.42
CA CYS A 162 -3.75 -0.24 23.19
C CYS A 162 -2.69 0.85 23.06
N GLU A 163 -1.48 0.44 22.70
CA GLU A 163 -0.40 1.34 22.32
C GLU A 163 -0.56 1.75 20.88
N LEU A 164 -0.56 3.08 20.59
CA LEU A 164 -0.78 3.61 19.24
C LEU A 164 0.51 4.15 18.62
N GLU A 165 1.54 4.41 19.40
CA GLU A 165 2.82 4.93 18.92
C GLU A 165 3.54 3.88 18.06
N GLY A 166 4.00 4.30 16.89
CA GLY A 166 4.66 3.39 15.95
C GLY A 166 3.74 2.39 15.26
N VAL A 167 2.42 2.43 15.50
CA VAL A 167 1.45 1.60 14.77
C VAL A 167 0.97 2.33 13.53
N PRO A 168 1.24 1.83 12.31
CA PRO A 168 0.86 2.49 11.06
C PRO A 168 -0.66 2.77 10.99
N GLY A 169 -1.00 3.97 10.52
CA GLY A 169 -2.38 4.48 10.52
C GLY A 169 -2.68 5.41 11.70
N PHE A 170 -1.95 5.30 12.80
CA PHE A 170 -2.11 6.20 13.94
C PHE A 170 -1.04 7.29 13.94
N TYR A 171 -1.41 8.49 14.40
CA TYR A 171 -0.53 9.64 14.47
C TYR A 171 -1.00 10.63 15.53
N ARG A 172 -0.14 11.57 15.94
CA ARG A 172 -0.53 12.65 16.85
C ARG A 172 -0.94 13.88 16.06
N ASP A 173 -1.99 14.51 16.53
CA ASP A 173 -2.37 15.85 16.08
C ASP A 173 -1.34 16.86 16.59
N HIS A 174 -0.80 17.67 15.69
CA HIS A 174 0.31 18.57 16.03
C HIS A 174 -0.08 19.66 17.05
N GLU A 175 -1.34 20.13 17.01
CA GLU A 175 -1.81 21.21 17.87
C GLU A 175 -2.25 20.71 19.25
N THR A 176 -2.98 19.59 19.27
CA THR A 176 -3.61 19.09 20.50
C THR A 176 -2.82 17.97 21.16
N GLY A 177 -1.83 17.38 20.46
CA GLY A 177 -1.11 16.18 20.90
C GLY A 177 -1.99 14.92 20.96
N SER A 178 -3.28 15.00 20.62
CA SER A 178 -4.20 13.88 20.68
C SER A 178 -3.95 12.86 19.57
N TRP A 179 -4.20 11.59 19.87
CA TRP A 179 -4.10 10.53 18.87
C TRP A 179 -5.22 10.62 17.83
N LYS A 180 -4.87 10.33 16.59
CA LYS A 180 -5.77 10.29 15.43
C LYS A 180 -5.54 9.01 14.63
N LEU A 181 -6.55 8.59 13.89
CA LEU A 181 -6.49 7.47 12.94
C LEU A 181 -6.67 8.01 11.51
N ASP A 182 -5.71 7.72 10.63
CA ASP A 182 -5.69 8.20 9.24
C ASP A 182 -6.26 7.15 8.28
N ILE A 183 -7.56 7.17 8.08
CA ILE A 183 -8.24 6.37 7.06
C ILE A 183 -8.68 7.29 5.93
N ARG A 184 -8.01 7.17 4.78
CA ARG A 184 -8.14 8.10 3.64
C ARG A 184 -9.14 7.67 2.58
N ALA A 185 -9.62 6.42 2.65
CA ALA A 185 -10.47 5.88 1.60
C ALA A 185 -11.46 4.85 2.15
N SER A 186 -12.60 4.71 1.45
CA SER A 186 -13.59 3.68 1.70
C SER A 186 -13.16 2.35 1.05
N GLY A 187 -13.40 1.24 1.76
CA GLY A 187 -13.05 -0.07 1.27
C GLY A 187 -13.09 -1.19 2.33
N ILE A 188 -12.55 -2.33 1.96
CA ILE A 188 -12.40 -3.49 2.84
C ILE A 188 -11.02 -3.45 3.49
N MET A 189 -10.97 -3.41 4.80
CA MET A 189 -9.76 -3.59 5.61
C MET A 189 -9.42 -5.07 5.70
N ILE A 190 -8.22 -5.43 5.30
CA ILE A 190 -7.71 -6.79 5.19
C ILE A 190 -6.50 -6.92 6.10
N PRO A 191 -6.55 -7.74 7.15
CA PRO A 191 -5.41 -7.98 8.02
C PRO A 191 -4.28 -8.71 7.27
N ASP A 192 -3.07 -8.17 7.32
CA ASP A 192 -1.86 -8.77 6.77
C ASP A 192 -1.13 -9.50 7.90
N ARG A 193 -1.08 -10.85 7.83
CA ARG A 193 -0.62 -11.72 8.92
C ARG A 193 0.71 -12.36 8.59
N ASN A 194 1.64 -12.28 9.54
CA ASN A 194 2.90 -13.01 9.47
C ASN A 194 2.72 -14.52 9.69
N MET A 195 3.80 -15.28 9.64
CA MET A 195 3.81 -16.73 9.73
C MET A 195 3.25 -17.27 11.07
N ILE A 196 3.35 -16.50 12.15
CA ILE A 196 2.79 -16.87 13.46
C ILE A 196 1.37 -16.32 13.71
N GLY A 197 0.76 -15.71 12.68
CA GLY A 197 -0.62 -15.21 12.70
C GLY A 197 -0.81 -13.83 13.33
N GLU A 198 0.27 -13.10 13.65
CA GLU A 198 0.19 -11.71 14.11
C GLU A 198 -0.12 -10.77 12.94
N ILE A 199 -0.99 -9.80 13.17
CA ILE A 199 -1.35 -8.77 12.19
C ILE A 199 -0.28 -7.68 12.23
N GLU A 200 0.56 -7.63 11.22
CA GLU A 200 1.62 -6.63 11.11
C GLU A 200 1.21 -5.37 10.35
N ALA A 201 0.23 -5.50 9.46
CA ALA A 201 -0.29 -4.39 8.66
C ALA A 201 -1.77 -4.60 8.33
N ILE A 202 -2.42 -3.56 7.83
CA ILE A 202 -3.76 -3.63 7.26
C ILE A 202 -3.70 -3.09 5.84
N GLN A 203 -4.11 -3.90 4.87
CA GLN A 203 -4.42 -3.43 3.53
C GLN A 203 -5.88 -2.96 3.45
N ILE A 204 -6.13 -1.98 2.59
CA ILE A 204 -7.47 -1.49 2.28
C ILE A 204 -7.72 -1.72 0.78
N ARG A 205 -8.63 -2.66 0.45
CA ARG A 205 -9.14 -2.79 -0.91
C ARG A 205 -10.14 -1.70 -1.16
N LEU A 206 -9.83 -0.80 -2.08
CA LEU A 206 -10.61 0.41 -2.33
C LEU A 206 -11.92 0.11 -3.06
N ASP A 207 -13.01 0.77 -2.63
CA ASP A 207 -14.31 0.72 -3.32
C ASP A 207 -14.25 1.41 -4.68
N ARG A 208 -13.47 2.48 -4.76
CA ARG A 208 -13.26 3.26 -5.99
C ARG A 208 -11.78 3.37 -6.28
N PRO A 209 -11.19 2.36 -6.94
CA PRO A 209 -9.78 2.38 -7.29
C PRO A 209 -9.49 3.46 -8.35
N TYR A 210 -8.46 4.29 -8.13
CA TYR A 210 -8.03 5.30 -9.10
C TYR A 210 -6.68 4.93 -9.74
N LYS A 211 -5.65 4.69 -8.94
CA LYS A 211 -4.29 4.32 -9.39
C LYS A 211 -3.88 2.94 -8.91
N SER A 212 -4.42 2.53 -7.79
CA SER A 212 -4.19 1.25 -7.16
C SER A 212 -5.52 0.68 -6.70
N LYS A 213 -5.65 -0.64 -6.69
CA LYS A 213 -6.80 -1.34 -6.10
C LYS A 213 -6.67 -1.46 -4.58
N PHE A 214 -5.45 -1.39 -4.08
CA PHE A 214 -5.13 -1.56 -2.67
C PHE A 214 -4.26 -0.41 -2.18
N ASN A 215 -4.51 0.05 -0.96
CA ASN A 215 -3.64 0.92 -0.20
C ASN A 215 -3.30 0.25 1.13
N ASN A 216 -2.18 0.63 1.73
CA ASN A 216 -1.88 0.22 3.10
C ASN A 216 -2.39 1.26 4.09
N LEU A 217 -2.87 0.82 5.23
CA LEU A 217 -3.11 1.69 6.37
C LEU A 217 -1.76 2.25 6.83
N THR A 218 -1.59 3.56 6.73
CA THR A 218 -0.32 4.24 7.00
C THR A 218 -0.57 5.64 7.50
N SER A 219 0.32 6.15 8.31
CA SER A 219 0.33 7.54 8.79
C SER A 219 1.63 8.26 8.42
N VAL A 220 2.33 7.78 7.41
CA VAL A 220 3.52 8.45 6.84
C VAL A 220 3.22 9.93 6.54
N ASP A 221 4.20 10.80 6.74
CA ASP A 221 4.09 12.28 6.62
C ASP A 221 3.17 12.95 7.66
N LYS A 222 2.72 12.22 8.70
CA LYS A 222 2.00 12.78 9.84
C LYS A 222 2.93 12.93 11.04
N TYR A 223 2.58 13.84 11.97
CA TYR A 223 3.32 14.07 13.20
C TYR A 223 3.25 12.83 14.11
N TYR A 224 4.40 12.25 14.45
CA TYR A 224 4.51 10.92 15.09
C TYR A 224 3.72 9.82 14.35
N GLY A 225 3.65 9.92 13.01
CA GLY A 225 3.11 8.87 12.16
C GLY A 225 4.17 7.85 11.79
N THR A 226 3.74 6.74 11.20
CA THR A 226 4.61 5.61 10.86
C THR A 226 4.24 5.04 9.51
N THR A 227 5.26 4.66 8.73
CA THR A 227 5.09 3.99 7.43
C THR A 227 4.63 2.56 7.64
N ALA A 228 3.67 2.08 6.82
CA ALA A 228 3.26 0.69 6.84
C ALA A 228 4.43 -0.24 6.47
N SER A 229 4.55 -1.33 7.23
CA SER A 229 5.51 -2.41 6.96
C SER A 229 4.76 -3.71 6.80
N CYS A 230 4.49 -4.10 5.53
CA CYS A 230 3.78 -5.33 5.22
C CYS A 230 4.71 -6.54 5.35
N CYS A 231 4.18 -7.63 5.91
CA CYS A 231 4.85 -8.92 5.96
C CYS A 231 4.49 -9.78 4.72
N PRO A 232 5.20 -10.88 4.45
CA PRO A 232 4.64 -11.98 3.68
C PRO A 232 3.39 -12.48 4.40
N HIS A 233 2.23 -12.44 3.70
CA HIS A 233 0.97 -12.84 4.32
C HIS A 233 0.77 -14.35 4.24
N PHE A 234 0.69 -15.00 5.38
CA PHE A 234 0.46 -16.44 5.45
C PHE A 234 -1.02 -16.76 5.63
N ALA A 235 -1.56 -17.57 4.71
CA ALA A 235 -2.90 -18.10 4.74
C ALA A 235 -2.86 -19.64 4.79
N GLY A 236 -3.35 -20.21 5.88
CA GLY A 236 -3.39 -21.65 6.11
C GLY A 236 -2.19 -22.21 6.87
N PRO A 237 -2.22 -23.54 7.10
CA PRO A 237 -1.18 -24.21 7.86
C PRO A 237 0.12 -24.28 7.04
N HIS A 238 1.25 -24.17 7.71
CA HIS A 238 2.61 -24.29 7.15
C HIS A 238 3.33 -25.55 7.68
N ASP A 239 2.58 -26.64 7.76
CA ASP A 239 3.04 -27.97 8.16
C ASP A 239 3.46 -28.85 6.97
N SER A 240 3.39 -28.32 5.75
CA SER A 240 3.84 -28.97 4.53
C SER A 240 5.25 -28.51 4.11
N ASP A 241 5.88 -29.26 3.20
CA ASP A 241 7.20 -28.95 2.63
C ASP A 241 7.17 -27.83 1.58
N ALA A 242 5.98 -27.30 1.26
CA ALA A 242 5.78 -26.33 0.19
C ALA A 242 4.78 -25.22 0.55
N VAL A 243 5.03 -24.03 0.02
CA VAL A 243 4.06 -22.91 0.04
C VAL A 243 3.71 -22.47 -1.38
N TYR A 244 2.48 -21.98 -1.57
CA TYR A 244 2.00 -21.40 -2.82
C TYR A 244 2.10 -19.89 -2.76
N LEU A 245 2.98 -19.30 -3.54
CA LEU A 245 3.22 -17.86 -3.58
C LEU A 245 2.28 -17.17 -4.57
N THR A 246 1.47 -16.21 -4.09
CA THR A 246 0.49 -15.47 -4.88
C THR A 246 0.71 -13.96 -4.80
N GLU A 247 -0.03 -13.22 -5.64
CA GLU A 247 -0.10 -11.78 -5.61
C GLU A 247 -1.27 -11.31 -4.72
N GLY A 248 -0.95 -10.68 -3.59
CA GLY A 248 -1.92 -10.03 -2.71
C GLY A 248 -2.49 -10.91 -1.60
N VAL A 249 -2.70 -10.26 -0.46
CA VAL A 249 -3.19 -10.84 0.79
C VAL A 249 -4.54 -11.53 0.60
N MET A 250 -5.54 -10.80 0.07
CA MET A 250 -6.90 -11.33 -0.13
C MET A 250 -6.93 -12.56 -1.04
N LYS A 251 -6.05 -12.63 -2.04
CA LYS A 251 -5.98 -13.76 -2.94
C LYS A 251 -5.46 -15.01 -2.22
N ALA A 252 -4.45 -14.86 -1.38
CA ALA A 252 -3.94 -15.96 -0.57
C ALA A 252 -5.03 -16.52 0.35
N ASP A 253 -5.78 -15.67 1.04
CA ASP A 253 -6.88 -16.07 1.91
C ASP A 253 -7.97 -16.84 1.15
N ILE A 254 -8.40 -16.33 -0.02
CA ILE A 254 -9.44 -16.96 -0.84
C ILE A 254 -8.95 -18.29 -1.40
N ALA A 255 -7.74 -18.33 -1.94
CA ALA A 255 -7.16 -19.54 -2.50
C ALA A 255 -7.00 -20.63 -1.42
N GLN A 256 -6.58 -20.27 -0.23
CA GLN A 256 -6.49 -21.18 0.91
C GLN A 256 -7.85 -21.75 1.29
N HIS A 257 -8.86 -20.89 1.45
CA HIS A 257 -10.23 -21.34 1.77
C HIS A 257 -10.79 -22.30 0.71
N LEU A 258 -10.62 -21.95 -0.57
CA LEU A 258 -11.09 -22.78 -1.69
C LEU A 258 -10.34 -24.12 -1.77
N SER A 259 -9.02 -24.09 -1.56
CA SER A 259 -8.20 -25.29 -1.50
C SER A 259 -8.65 -26.26 -0.41
N ASN A 260 -8.97 -25.73 0.78
CA ASN A 260 -9.54 -26.52 1.88
C ASN A 260 -10.91 -27.11 1.50
N ALA A 261 -11.80 -26.31 0.91
CA ALA A 261 -13.11 -26.78 0.47
C ALA A 261 -13.03 -27.86 -0.61
N LEU A 262 -11.94 -27.91 -1.38
CA LEU A 262 -11.63 -28.95 -2.34
C LEU A 262 -10.98 -30.19 -1.73
N GLY A 263 -10.76 -30.22 -0.42
CA GLY A 263 -10.10 -31.32 0.29
C GLY A 263 -8.57 -31.38 0.07
N GLN A 264 -7.97 -30.26 -0.32
CA GLN A 264 -6.53 -30.15 -0.58
C GLN A 264 -5.96 -28.96 0.22
N PRO A 265 -5.82 -29.07 1.56
CA PRO A 265 -5.31 -27.98 2.38
C PRO A 265 -3.89 -27.62 1.92
N ARG A 266 -3.65 -26.34 1.71
CA ARG A 266 -2.37 -25.79 1.25
C ARG A 266 -2.09 -24.49 1.97
N CYS A 267 -0.81 -24.20 2.18
CA CYS A 267 -0.37 -22.90 2.64
C CYS A 267 -0.20 -21.96 1.45
N PHE A 268 -0.90 -20.83 1.47
CA PHE A 268 -0.71 -19.77 0.50
C PHE A 268 0.01 -18.60 1.15
N VAL A 269 0.94 -17.99 0.42
CA VAL A 269 1.64 -16.78 0.86
C VAL A 269 1.35 -15.66 -0.15
N GLY A 270 0.78 -14.57 0.34
CA GLY A 270 0.47 -13.38 -0.46
C GLY A 270 1.56 -12.31 -0.31
N LEU A 271 2.11 -11.82 -1.42
CA LEU A 271 2.92 -10.60 -1.42
C LEU A 271 2.06 -9.40 -1.81
N THR A 272 2.35 -8.22 -1.26
CA THR A 272 1.61 -6.97 -1.56
C THR A 272 1.89 -6.41 -2.98
N GLY A 273 2.41 -7.25 -3.85
CA GLY A 273 2.72 -7.01 -5.26
C GLY A 273 3.94 -7.80 -5.70
N VAL A 274 3.95 -8.28 -6.95
CA VAL A 274 5.05 -9.09 -7.53
C VAL A 274 6.40 -8.39 -7.44
N GLY A 275 6.42 -7.07 -7.52
CA GLY A 275 7.64 -6.25 -7.45
C GLY A 275 8.19 -6.01 -6.05
N ASN A 276 7.52 -6.48 -4.99
CA ASN A 276 8.00 -6.27 -3.61
C ASN A 276 9.05 -7.31 -3.21
N ILE A 277 10.23 -7.17 -3.79
CA ILE A 277 11.34 -8.10 -3.59
C ILE A 277 11.83 -8.15 -2.13
N ASN A 278 11.69 -7.06 -1.37
CA ASN A 278 12.10 -7.05 0.03
C ASN A 278 11.17 -7.93 0.88
N GLN A 279 9.89 -7.93 0.58
CA GLN A 279 8.92 -8.81 1.23
C GLN A 279 9.20 -10.29 0.86
N PHE A 280 9.56 -10.57 -0.39
CA PHE A 280 9.97 -11.90 -0.82
C PHE A 280 11.25 -12.37 -0.12
N ARG A 281 12.27 -11.52 0.00
CA ARG A 281 13.50 -11.86 0.76
C ARG A 281 13.23 -12.12 2.24
N ARG A 282 12.27 -11.42 2.82
CA ARG A 282 11.81 -11.70 4.18
C ARG A 282 11.16 -13.08 4.23
N LEU A 283 10.29 -13.41 3.28
CA LEU A 283 9.68 -14.74 3.15
C LEU A 283 10.73 -15.85 3.13
N LEU A 284 11.77 -15.74 2.29
CA LEU A 284 12.83 -16.75 2.21
C LEU A 284 13.50 -16.99 3.56
N LYS A 285 13.77 -15.92 4.33
CA LYS A 285 14.33 -16.04 5.67
C LYS A 285 13.38 -16.75 6.63
N GLU A 286 12.10 -16.42 6.61
CA GLU A 286 11.09 -17.02 7.48
C GLU A 286 10.91 -18.51 7.14
N LEU A 287 10.80 -18.89 5.87
CA LEU A 287 10.67 -20.28 5.43
C LEU A 287 11.88 -21.14 5.80
N ALA A 288 13.09 -20.59 5.73
CA ALA A 288 14.30 -21.28 6.14
C ALA A 288 14.27 -21.69 7.63
N THR A 289 13.59 -20.94 8.51
CA THR A 289 13.49 -21.28 9.95
C THR A 289 12.58 -22.45 10.24
N VAL A 290 11.66 -22.78 9.32
CA VAL A 290 10.67 -23.87 9.47
C VAL A 290 10.91 -25.02 8.50
N HIS A 291 12.08 -25.05 7.83
CA HIS A 291 12.49 -26.10 6.91
C HIS A 291 11.56 -26.33 5.70
N ILE A 292 10.81 -25.31 5.29
CA ILE A 292 10.06 -25.31 4.04
C ILE A 292 11.04 -24.92 2.95
N ASN A 293 11.25 -25.79 1.97
CA ASN A 293 12.26 -25.63 0.91
C ASN A 293 11.67 -25.50 -0.50
N ARG A 294 10.34 -25.66 -0.66
CA ARG A 294 9.65 -25.54 -1.96
C ARG A 294 8.70 -24.35 -2.00
N ILE A 295 8.79 -23.59 -3.09
CA ILE A 295 7.91 -22.45 -3.37
C ILE A 295 7.26 -22.67 -4.73
N ILE A 296 5.94 -22.87 -4.72
CA ILE A 296 5.13 -22.99 -5.93
C ILE A 296 4.66 -21.59 -6.31
N VAL A 297 5.16 -21.02 -7.40
CA VAL A 297 4.89 -19.66 -7.83
C VAL A 297 3.61 -19.62 -8.65
N ALA A 298 2.51 -19.15 -8.03
CA ALA A 298 1.16 -19.09 -8.59
C ALA A 298 0.73 -17.62 -8.83
N PHE A 299 1.54 -16.86 -9.58
CA PHE A 299 1.23 -15.48 -9.95
C PHE A 299 0.15 -15.42 -11.03
N ASP A 300 -0.52 -14.28 -11.13
CA ASP A 300 -1.58 -14.05 -12.12
C ASP A 300 -1.13 -14.31 -13.55
N MET A 301 -2.04 -14.83 -14.37
CA MET A 301 -1.74 -15.18 -15.77
C MET A 301 -1.43 -13.95 -16.65
N ASP A 302 -1.82 -12.74 -16.24
CA ASP A 302 -1.40 -11.51 -16.92
C ASP A 302 0.13 -11.23 -16.81
N ALA A 303 0.84 -11.95 -15.94
CA ALA A 303 2.31 -12.00 -15.95
C ALA A 303 2.90 -12.48 -17.29
N LEU A 304 2.14 -13.16 -18.10
CA LEU A 304 2.58 -13.62 -19.43
C LEU A 304 2.60 -12.46 -20.46
N ILE A 305 1.76 -11.45 -20.27
CA ILE A 305 1.55 -10.34 -21.23
C ILE A 305 2.31 -9.07 -20.80
N ASN A 306 2.41 -8.79 -19.50
CA ASN A 306 3.03 -7.59 -18.97
C ASN A 306 4.51 -7.81 -18.68
N GLU A 307 5.39 -7.11 -19.41
CA GLU A 307 6.85 -7.24 -19.30
C GLU A 307 7.36 -6.93 -17.88
N ASN A 308 6.82 -5.93 -17.20
CA ASN A 308 7.25 -5.60 -15.83
C ASN A 308 6.92 -6.72 -14.84
N VAL A 309 5.75 -7.35 -14.99
CA VAL A 309 5.33 -8.47 -14.15
C VAL A 309 6.15 -9.71 -14.47
N ARG A 310 6.44 -9.95 -15.75
CA ARG A 310 7.33 -11.04 -16.19
C ARG A 310 8.74 -10.89 -15.61
N ASN A 311 9.32 -9.69 -15.67
CA ASN A 311 10.64 -9.42 -15.11
C ASN A 311 10.65 -9.58 -13.59
N ALA A 312 9.61 -9.14 -12.90
CA ALA A 312 9.48 -9.35 -11.47
C ALA A 312 9.35 -10.84 -11.09
N ARG A 313 8.56 -11.62 -11.85
CA ARG A 313 8.45 -13.07 -11.70
C ARG A 313 9.80 -13.74 -11.91
N HIS A 314 10.52 -13.40 -12.97
CA HIS A 314 11.85 -13.95 -13.25
C HIS A 314 12.81 -13.68 -12.08
N ARG A 315 12.79 -12.46 -11.55
CA ARG A 315 13.63 -12.08 -10.40
C ARG A 315 13.28 -12.90 -9.14
N VAL A 316 12.00 -13.12 -8.87
CA VAL A 316 11.55 -13.95 -7.74
C VAL A 316 12.06 -15.39 -7.90
N LEU A 317 11.93 -15.98 -9.09
CA LEU A 317 12.43 -17.31 -9.37
C LEU A 317 13.94 -17.41 -9.17
N GLN A 318 14.70 -16.45 -9.70
CA GLN A 318 16.16 -16.43 -9.58
C GLN A 318 16.60 -16.27 -8.12
N GLU A 319 16.09 -15.26 -7.40
CA GLU A 319 16.47 -15.01 -6.00
C GLU A 319 16.08 -16.17 -5.07
N GLY A 320 14.95 -16.86 -5.33
CA GLY A 320 14.55 -18.04 -4.58
C GLY A 320 15.51 -19.21 -4.83
N SER A 321 15.86 -19.48 -6.10
CA SER A 321 16.82 -20.54 -6.46
C SER A 321 18.21 -20.26 -5.91
N ASP A 322 18.68 -19.00 -5.98
CA ASP A 322 19.97 -18.59 -5.44
C ASP A 322 20.03 -18.74 -3.90
N ALA A 323 18.88 -18.61 -3.23
CA ALA A 323 18.75 -18.87 -1.79
C ALA A 323 18.59 -20.35 -1.43
N GLY A 324 18.61 -21.27 -2.41
CA GLY A 324 18.55 -22.71 -2.19
C GLY A 324 17.14 -23.31 -2.14
N PHE A 325 16.10 -22.55 -2.55
CA PHE A 325 14.72 -23.05 -2.60
C PHE A 325 14.42 -23.71 -3.95
N GLU A 326 13.63 -24.77 -3.92
CA GLU A 326 13.02 -25.36 -5.12
C GLU A 326 11.88 -24.45 -5.60
N MET A 327 12.10 -23.74 -6.70
CA MET A 327 11.16 -22.80 -7.29
C MET A 327 10.37 -23.45 -8.43
N THR A 328 9.07 -23.70 -8.23
CA THR A 328 8.20 -24.34 -9.23
C THR A 328 7.16 -23.34 -9.74
N PRO A 329 7.35 -22.72 -10.90
CA PRO A 329 6.32 -21.89 -11.50
C PRO A 329 5.19 -22.75 -12.04
N ILE A 330 3.95 -22.38 -11.73
CA ILE A 330 2.76 -23.02 -12.31
C ILE A 330 2.01 -22.04 -13.22
N ALA A 331 1.28 -22.60 -14.16
CA ALA A 331 0.42 -21.87 -15.10
C ALA A 331 -0.89 -22.64 -15.29
N TRP A 332 -1.94 -21.94 -15.68
CA TRP A 332 -3.27 -22.48 -15.98
C TRP A 332 -3.89 -21.74 -17.16
N ASP A 333 -5.12 -22.08 -17.52
CA ASP A 333 -5.88 -21.45 -18.58
C ASP A 333 -6.07 -19.95 -18.29
N GLU A 334 -5.67 -19.09 -19.22
CA GLU A 334 -5.69 -17.61 -19.10
C GLU A 334 -7.09 -17.02 -18.84
N LYS A 335 -8.18 -17.79 -19.11
CA LYS A 335 -9.53 -17.37 -18.74
C LYS A 335 -9.72 -17.16 -17.25
N TYR A 336 -8.91 -17.81 -16.41
CA TYR A 336 -8.84 -17.58 -14.97
C TYR A 336 -7.66 -16.69 -14.64
N LYS A 337 -7.91 -15.46 -14.22
CA LYS A 337 -6.85 -14.50 -13.97
C LYS A 337 -5.92 -14.96 -12.85
N GLY A 338 -6.45 -15.32 -11.71
CA GLY A 338 -5.71 -15.73 -10.51
C GLY A 338 -5.96 -17.18 -10.12
N ILE A 339 -5.11 -17.70 -9.24
CA ILE A 339 -5.28 -19.04 -8.67
C ILE A 339 -6.60 -19.17 -7.91
N ASP A 340 -7.08 -18.10 -7.29
CA ASP A 340 -8.37 -18.04 -6.61
C ASP A 340 -9.53 -18.24 -7.59
N ASP A 341 -9.50 -17.63 -8.77
CA ASP A 341 -10.53 -17.81 -9.82
C ASP A 341 -10.54 -19.25 -10.34
N LEU A 342 -9.36 -19.86 -10.53
CA LEU A 342 -9.24 -21.27 -10.94
C LEU A 342 -9.83 -22.22 -9.88
N LEU A 343 -9.45 -22.03 -8.62
CA LEU A 343 -9.95 -22.88 -7.53
C LEU A 343 -11.46 -22.73 -7.33
N LEU A 344 -11.99 -21.53 -7.52
CA LEU A 344 -13.45 -21.29 -7.49
C LEU A 344 -14.15 -22.09 -8.57
N SER A 345 -13.66 -22.10 -9.80
CA SER A 345 -14.24 -22.88 -10.90
C SER A 345 -14.26 -24.38 -10.62
N PHE A 346 -13.25 -24.93 -9.95
CA PHE A 346 -13.22 -26.33 -9.55
C PHE A 346 -14.25 -26.65 -8.46
N LYS A 347 -14.44 -25.73 -7.51
CA LYS A 347 -15.48 -25.86 -6.47
C LYS A 347 -16.88 -25.87 -7.08
N GLU A 348 -17.15 -24.96 -8.02
CA GLU A 348 -18.44 -24.87 -8.73
C GLU A 348 -18.71 -26.12 -9.57
N ALA A 349 -17.70 -26.63 -10.29
CA ALA A 349 -17.83 -27.87 -11.06
C ALA A 349 -18.07 -29.12 -10.21
N ARG A 350 -17.67 -29.12 -8.94
CA ARG A 350 -17.99 -30.24 -8.01
C ARG A 350 -19.39 -30.13 -7.40
N ALA A 351 -19.98 -28.95 -7.40
CA ALA A 351 -21.30 -28.70 -6.85
C ALA A 351 -22.44 -28.91 -7.87
N SER A 352 -22.07 -28.98 -9.16
CA SER A 352 -22.96 -29.26 -10.32
C SER A 352 -23.05 -30.75 -10.58
#